data_3715e4ce0d8ba19f3e354f6715f976c5
#
_entry.id   3715e4ce0d8ba19f3e354f6715f976c5
#
_cell.length_a   1.000
_cell.length_b   1.000
_cell.length_c   1.000
_cell.angle_alpha   90.00
_cell.angle_beta   90.00
_cell.angle_gamma   90.00
#
_symmetry.space_group_name_H-M   'P 1'
#
loop_
_entity.id
_entity.type
_entity.pdbx_description
1 polymer ?
#
loop_
_entity_poly.entity_id
_entity_poly.type
_entity_poly.pdbx_seq_one_letter_code
_entity_poly.pdbx_strand_id
1 'polypeptide(L)'
;MNEIQLRAFYGYLISAEARAQLTAKTYINTLRLFQQQLGEERLVEDASQDDCIDFILARAEEGVTGRTLAKDQAALRSFYRFLQLENVRTDNPAEQLESPRREKNLPRALAPDEVDKLLAAIPLDTPNGIRDRALFELIYSAGLRVSEAVTLSLEDIFFNERLLKVHGKGGKERIIPFGTQAEARLSIYLKTARPLLLKPAHRENTKTTGAVFLNHHGERLTRKGIWKRLQEIEQLSGVTTKIHTLRHSYATHLLAGGADLRSVQCLLGHASIATTQIYTHIEDKDLEAYHRKFFDK
;
A
#
# COMPACT_ATOMS: atom_id res chain seq x y z
N MET A 1 8.24 -16.49 -25.97
CA MET A 1 9.26 -15.64 -25.27
C MET A 1 10.20 -16.51 -24.47
N ASN A 2 11.51 -16.31 -24.62
CA ASN A 2 12.54 -17.10 -23.93
C ASN A 2 12.63 -16.67 -22.44
N GLU A 3 12.66 -17.63 -21.51
CA GLU A 3 12.81 -17.38 -20.06
C GLU A 3 14.12 -16.62 -19.73
N ILE A 4 15.16 -16.79 -20.56
CA ILE A 4 16.44 -16.08 -20.42
C ILE A 4 16.24 -14.57 -20.65
N GLN A 5 15.48 -14.18 -21.68
CA GLN A 5 15.16 -12.77 -21.95
C GLN A 5 14.32 -12.14 -20.84
N LEU A 6 13.36 -12.88 -20.30
CA LEU A 6 12.56 -12.40 -19.17
C LEU A 6 13.42 -12.12 -17.94
N ARG A 7 14.40 -12.98 -17.66
CA ARG A 7 15.35 -12.79 -16.56
C ARG A 7 16.27 -11.60 -16.82
N ALA A 8 16.77 -11.45 -18.03
CA ALA A 8 17.59 -10.31 -18.42
C ALA A 8 16.81 -8.99 -18.29
N PHE A 9 15.58 -8.95 -18.81
CA PHE A 9 14.70 -7.79 -18.66
C PHE A 9 14.37 -7.49 -17.19
N TYR A 10 14.10 -8.51 -16.38
CA TYR A 10 13.91 -8.32 -14.94
C TYR A 10 15.14 -7.69 -14.29
N GLY A 11 16.34 -8.17 -14.61
CA GLY A 11 17.61 -7.60 -14.16
C GLY A 11 17.77 -6.13 -14.59
N TYR A 12 17.49 -5.83 -15.85
CA TYR A 12 17.49 -4.45 -16.37
C TYR A 12 16.56 -3.52 -15.60
N LEU A 13 15.31 -3.96 -15.33
CA LEU A 13 14.34 -3.18 -14.57
C LEU A 13 14.83 -2.84 -13.15
N ILE A 14 15.51 -3.77 -12.50
CA ILE A 14 16.02 -3.57 -11.14
C ILE A 14 17.29 -2.73 -11.13
N SER A 15 18.26 -3.04 -12.00
CA SER A 15 19.60 -2.44 -11.96
C SER A 15 19.67 -1.11 -12.71
N ALA A 16 19.16 -1.05 -13.95
CA ALA A 16 19.29 0.13 -14.80
C ALA A 16 18.12 1.12 -14.60
N GLU A 17 16.87 0.64 -14.53
CA GLU A 17 15.71 1.52 -14.29
C GLU A 17 15.41 1.75 -12.80
N ALA A 18 16.15 1.15 -11.87
CA ALA A 18 15.95 1.23 -10.43
C ALA A 18 14.49 0.99 -9.99
N ARG A 19 13.76 0.11 -10.70
CA ARG A 19 12.37 -0.20 -10.42
C ARG A 19 12.25 -1.07 -9.16
N ALA A 20 11.17 -0.86 -8.40
CA ALA A 20 10.85 -1.75 -7.30
C ALA A 20 10.55 -3.16 -7.81
N GLN A 21 10.97 -4.21 -7.08
CA GLN A 21 10.74 -5.61 -7.42
C GLN A 21 9.28 -5.93 -7.79
N LEU A 22 8.32 -5.32 -7.08
CA LEU A 22 6.90 -5.50 -7.38
C LEU A 22 6.51 -4.93 -8.74
N THR A 23 7.10 -3.80 -9.14
CA THR A 23 6.90 -3.20 -10.47
C THR A 23 7.49 -4.10 -11.55
N ALA A 24 8.72 -4.58 -11.35
CA ALA A 24 9.37 -5.52 -12.29
C ALA A 24 8.54 -6.81 -12.46
N LYS A 25 8.07 -7.41 -11.36
CA LYS A 25 7.16 -8.57 -11.42
C LYS A 25 5.86 -8.28 -12.18
N THR A 26 5.30 -7.08 -12.02
CA THR A 26 4.09 -6.68 -12.74
C THR A 26 4.37 -6.58 -14.25
N TYR A 27 5.49 -6.00 -14.64
CA TYR A 27 5.89 -5.89 -16.06
C TYR A 27 6.11 -7.27 -16.69
N ILE A 28 6.81 -8.16 -15.99
CA ILE A 28 6.97 -9.56 -16.44
C ILE A 28 5.62 -10.25 -16.64
N ASN A 29 4.68 -10.04 -15.71
CA ASN A 29 3.34 -10.61 -15.83
C ASN A 29 2.58 -10.07 -17.06
N THR A 30 2.69 -8.78 -17.35
CA THR A 30 2.11 -8.19 -18.57
C THR A 30 2.68 -8.84 -19.84
N LEU A 31 4.00 -9.06 -19.90
CA LEU A 31 4.63 -9.70 -21.05
C LEU A 31 4.18 -11.17 -21.21
N ARG A 32 3.95 -11.87 -20.11
CA ARG A 32 3.39 -13.24 -20.17
C ARG A 32 1.96 -13.26 -20.70
N LEU A 33 1.11 -12.32 -20.29
CA LEU A 33 -0.23 -12.17 -20.83
C LEU A 33 -0.20 -11.83 -22.31
N PHE A 34 0.73 -10.96 -22.73
CA PHE A 34 0.89 -10.62 -24.14
C PHE A 34 1.35 -11.83 -24.96
N GLN A 35 2.30 -12.61 -24.45
CA GLN A 35 2.73 -13.87 -25.10
C GLN A 35 1.58 -14.87 -25.24
N GLN A 36 0.71 -14.98 -24.22
CA GLN A 36 -0.47 -15.85 -24.29
C GLN A 36 -1.42 -15.43 -25.40
N GLN A 37 -1.61 -14.14 -25.63
CA GLN A 37 -2.48 -13.63 -26.70
C GLN A 37 -1.85 -13.84 -28.08
N LEU A 38 -0.53 -13.69 -28.23
CA LEU A 38 0.18 -13.94 -29.48
C LEU A 38 0.19 -15.42 -29.88
N GLY A 39 0.01 -16.33 -28.89
CA GLY A 39 0.12 -17.78 -29.10
C GLY A 39 1.55 -18.30 -29.00
N GLU A 40 1.72 -19.60 -29.26
CA GLU A 40 3.03 -20.27 -29.10
C GLU A 40 3.97 -20.05 -30.31
N GLU A 41 3.38 -19.82 -31.49
CA GLU A 41 4.12 -19.70 -32.75
C GLU A 41 4.80 -18.35 -32.95
N ARG A 42 4.36 -17.30 -32.22
CA ARG A 42 4.86 -15.93 -32.35
C ARG A 42 5.51 -15.50 -31.05
N LEU A 43 6.68 -14.88 -31.16
CA LEU A 43 7.42 -14.39 -30.00
C LEU A 43 7.09 -12.91 -29.72
N VAL A 44 7.09 -12.52 -28.45
CA VAL A 44 6.85 -11.11 -28.04
C VAL A 44 7.89 -10.18 -28.67
N GLU A 45 9.13 -10.65 -28.83
CA GLU A 45 10.19 -9.88 -29.46
C GLU A 45 9.91 -9.54 -30.94
N ASP A 46 9.09 -10.32 -31.64
CA ASP A 46 8.76 -10.14 -33.06
C ASP A 46 7.43 -9.43 -33.29
N ALA A 47 6.71 -9.10 -32.23
CA ALA A 47 5.40 -8.49 -32.33
C ALA A 47 5.43 -7.12 -33.01
N SER A 48 4.41 -6.83 -33.81
CA SER A 48 4.19 -5.58 -34.49
C SER A 48 3.52 -4.52 -33.59
N GLN A 49 3.39 -3.30 -34.12
CA GLN A 49 2.60 -2.26 -33.46
C GLN A 49 1.13 -2.66 -33.33
N ASP A 50 0.56 -3.27 -34.36
CA ASP A 50 -0.84 -3.73 -34.35
C ASP A 50 -1.07 -4.78 -33.26
N ASP A 51 -0.16 -5.72 -33.08
CA ASP A 51 -0.24 -6.69 -32.00
C ASP A 51 -0.25 -6.05 -30.61
N CYS A 52 0.54 -5.00 -30.43
CA CYS A 52 0.53 -4.23 -29.18
C CYS A 52 -0.80 -3.48 -28.97
N ILE A 53 -1.37 -2.92 -30.03
CA ILE A 53 -2.69 -2.25 -30.00
C ILE A 53 -3.77 -3.28 -29.67
N ASP A 54 -3.83 -4.42 -30.38
CA ASP A 54 -4.80 -5.49 -30.17
C ASP A 54 -4.73 -6.03 -28.74
N PHE A 55 -3.54 -6.18 -28.19
CA PHE A 55 -3.38 -6.56 -26.79
C PHE A 55 -4.02 -5.55 -25.83
N ILE A 56 -3.78 -4.26 -26.02
CA ILE A 56 -4.36 -3.24 -25.16
C ILE A 56 -5.87 -3.15 -25.31
N LEU A 57 -6.41 -3.34 -26.53
CA LEU A 57 -7.85 -3.38 -26.79
C LEU A 57 -8.50 -4.59 -26.11
N ALA A 58 -7.95 -5.78 -26.28
CA ALA A 58 -8.43 -6.99 -25.62
C ALA A 58 -8.44 -6.85 -24.09
N ARG A 59 -7.38 -6.27 -23.51
CA ARG A 59 -7.34 -5.98 -22.07
C ARG A 59 -8.44 -4.98 -21.65
N ALA A 60 -8.76 -4.00 -22.50
CA ALA A 60 -9.83 -3.05 -22.22
C ALA A 60 -11.21 -3.74 -22.26
N GLU A 61 -11.45 -4.65 -23.21
CA GLU A 61 -12.67 -5.46 -23.33
C GLU A 61 -12.85 -6.40 -22.13
N GLU A 62 -11.77 -6.92 -21.55
CA GLU A 62 -11.80 -7.68 -20.28
C GLU A 62 -12.22 -6.81 -19.08
N GLY A 63 -12.43 -5.51 -19.26
CA GLY A 63 -12.88 -4.58 -18.22
C GLY A 63 -11.79 -4.19 -17.23
N VAL A 64 -10.50 -4.33 -17.56
CA VAL A 64 -9.42 -3.84 -16.68
C VAL A 64 -9.41 -2.32 -16.59
N THR A 65 -9.00 -1.78 -15.45
CA THR A 65 -9.01 -0.32 -15.21
C THR A 65 -8.03 0.41 -16.12
N GLY A 66 -8.31 1.67 -16.47
CA GLY A 66 -7.38 2.53 -17.24
C GLY A 66 -5.99 2.66 -16.60
N ARG A 67 -5.89 2.53 -15.26
CA ARG A 67 -4.60 2.45 -14.56
C ARG A 67 -3.85 1.16 -14.87
N THR A 68 -4.54 0.04 -15.03
CA THR A 68 -3.96 -1.25 -15.42
C THR A 68 -3.50 -1.18 -16.86
N LEU A 69 -4.32 -0.66 -17.78
CA LEU A 69 -3.93 -0.45 -19.19
C LEU A 69 -2.68 0.42 -19.32
N ALA A 70 -2.62 1.53 -18.58
CA ALA A 70 -1.42 2.40 -18.58
C ALA A 70 -0.15 1.68 -18.06
N LYS A 71 -0.29 0.72 -17.12
CA LYS A 71 0.82 -0.12 -16.66
C LYS A 71 1.23 -1.14 -17.73
N ASP A 72 0.24 -1.77 -18.39
CA ASP A 72 0.49 -2.73 -19.44
C ASP A 72 1.23 -2.06 -20.60
N GLN A 73 0.80 -0.88 -21.04
CA GLN A 73 1.52 -0.06 -22.04
C GLN A 73 2.95 0.30 -21.59
N ALA A 74 3.12 0.73 -20.32
CA ALA A 74 4.44 1.06 -19.79
C ALA A 74 5.37 -0.15 -19.75
N ALA A 75 4.84 -1.36 -19.48
CA ALA A 75 5.59 -2.60 -19.50
C ALA A 75 6.07 -2.94 -20.92
N LEU A 76 5.18 -2.85 -21.93
CA LEU A 76 5.54 -3.07 -23.33
C LEU A 76 6.61 -2.08 -23.80
N ARG A 77 6.41 -0.77 -23.57
CA ARG A 77 7.40 0.25 -23.95
C ARG A 77 8.76 0.02 -23.31
N SER A 78 8.79 -0.34 -22.02
CA SER A 78 10.03 -0.61 -21.31
C SER A 78 10.74 -1.87 -21.85
N PHE A 79 9.97 -2.91 -22.22
CA PHE A 79 10.51 -4.13 -22.78
C PHE A 79 11.13 -3.89 -24.17
N TYR A 80 10.43 -3.23 -25.08
CA TYR A 80 10.97 -2.95 -26.39
C TYR A 80 12.15 -1.96 -26.38
N ARG A 81 12.15 -1.00 -25.44
CA ARG A 81 13.34 -0.18 -25.18
C ARG A 81 14.52 -1.02 -24.72
N PHE A 82 14.29 -1.99 -23.86
CA PHE A 82 15.36 -2.95 -23.46
C PHE A 82 15.87 -3.74 -24.67
N LEU A 83 14.99 -4.23 -25.55
CA LEU A 83 15.41 -4.94 -26.78
C LEU A 83 16.21 -4.04 -27.73
N GLN A 84 15.89 -2.74 -27.82
CA GLN A 84 16.69 -1.78 -28.58
C GLN A 84 18.09 -1.60 -27.96
N LEU A 85 18.21 -1.51 -26.65
CA LEU A 85 19.49 -1.38 -25.95
C LEU A 85 20.37 -2.64 -26.11
N GLU A 86 19.75 -3.81 -26.17
CA GLU A 86 20.43 -5.09 -26.40
C GLU A 86 20.71 -5.36 -27.92
N ASN A 87 20.36 -4.39 -28.80
CA ASN A 87 20.48 -4.52 -30.27
C ASN A 87 19.70 -5.71 -30.84
N VAL A 88 18.67 -6.18 -30.18
CA VAL A 88 17.75 -7.23 -30.68
C VAL A 88 16.76 -6.63 -31.68
N ARG A 89 16.33 -5.38 -31.48
CA ARG A 89 15.45 -4.62 -32.38
C ARG A 89 15.96 -3.21 -32.59
N THR A 90 15.55 -2.62 -33.72
CA THR A 90 15.84 -1.22 -34.04
C THR A 90 14.67 -0.26 -33.73
N ASP A 91 13.46 -0.80 -33.55
CA ASP A 91 12.22 -0.07 -33.30
C ASP A 91 11.57 -0.43 -31.96
N ASN A 92 10.62 0.40 -31.53
CA ASN A 92 9.77 0.13 -30.38
C ASN A 92 8.30 0.16 -30.81
N PRO A 93 7.66 -0.98 -31.08
CA PRO A 93 6.28 -1.04 -31.58
C PRO A 93 5.26 -0.53 -30.56
N ALA A 94 5.62 -0.42 -29.29
CA ALA A 94 4.75 0.12 -28.25
C ALA A 94 4.94 1.64 -28.01
N GLU A 95 5.82 2.33 -28.74
CA GLU A 95 6.16 3.71 -28.45
C GLU A 95 4.97 4.66 -28.60
N GLN A 96 4.19 4.48 -29.67
CA GLN A 96 3.04 5.32 -30.01
C GLN A 96 1.70 4.86 -29.41
N LEU A 97 1.69 3.85 -28.52
CA LEU A 97 0.47 3.46 -27.85
C LEU A 97 -0.11 4.65 -27.06
N GLU A 98 -1.31 5.10 -27.43
CA GLU A 98 -1.97 6.17 -26.71
C GLU A 98 -2.34 5.74 -25.30
N SER A 99 -1.94 6.51 -24.31
CA SER A 99 -2.35 6.27 -22.93
C SER A 99 -3.83 6.59 -22.76
N PRO A 100 -4.65 5.65 -22.23
CA PRO A 100 -6.06 5.94 -21.98
C PRO A 100 -6.16 7.20 -21.13
N ARG A 101 -7.09 8.10 -21.50
CA ARG A 101 -7.35 9.34 -20.73
C ARG A 101 -7.65 8.93 -19.29
N ARG A 102 -6.81 9.37 -18.37
CA ARG A 102 -7.03 9.16 -16.93
C ARG A 102 -8.26 9.98 -16.54
N GLU A 103 -9.37 9.32 -16.24
CA GLU A 103 -10.34 9.96 -15.36
C GLU A 103 -9.64 10.31 -14.06
N LYS A 104 -9.48 11.59 -13.81
CA LYS A 104 -8.96 12.12 -12.53
C LYS A 104 -10.09 12.02 -11.49
N ASN A 105 -10.51 10.82 -11.16
CA ASN A 105 -11.28 10.62 -9.95
C ASN A 105 -10.30 10.76 -8.78
N LEU A 106 -10.19 11.99 -8.28
CA LEU A 106 -9.52 12.24 -7.00
C LEU A 106 -10.24 11.37 -5.96
N PRO A 107 -9.53 10.49 -5.24
CA PRO A 107 -10.15 9.71 -4.19
C PRO A 107 -10.77 10.69 -3.19
N ARG A 108 -12.08 10.64 -3.00
CA ARG A 108 -12.77 11.43 -1.97
C ARG A 108 -12.25 10.97 -0.60
N ALA A 109 -11.75 11.89 0.21
CA ALA A 109 -11.50 11.64 1.61
C ALA A 109 -12.86 11.40 2.32
N LEU A 110 -12.91 10.49 3.27
CA LEU A 110 -14.07 10.36 4.15
C LEU A 110 -14.16 11.59 5.04
N ALA A 111 -15.37 12.06 5.31
CA ALA A 111 -15.60 13.06 6.36
C ALA A 111 -15.35 12.45 7.76
N PRO A 112 -15.05 13.24 8.80
CA PRO A 112 -14.82 12.71 10.14
C PRO A 112 -15.96 11.84 10.69
N ASP A 113 -17.21 12.23 10.47
CA ASP A 113 -18.40 11.46 10.84
C ASP A 113 -18.54 10.15 10.07
N GLU A 114 -18.11 10.09 8.81
CA GLU A 114 -18.06 8.85 8.02
C GLU A 114 -17.00 7.89 8.60
N VAL A 115 -15.85 8.41 9.06
CA VAL A 115 -14.81 7.59 9.73
C VAL A 115 -15.34 7.08 11.06
N ASP A 116 -15.95 7.94 11.87
CA ASP A 116 -16.53 7.57 13.16
C ASP A 116 -17.61 6.49 12.98
N LYS A 117 -18.49 6.64 11.99
CA LYS A 117 -19.51 5.66 11.63
C LYS A 117 -18.91 4.33 11.20
N LEU A 118 -17.85 4.34 10.37
CA LEU A 118 -17.15 3.14 9.92
C LEU A 118 -16.54 2.39 11.11
N LEU A 119 -15.85 3.11 11.98
CA LEU A 119 -15.18 2.53 13.14
C LEU A 119 -16.21 2.04 14.17
N ALA A 120 -17.28 2.79 14.44
CA ALA A 120 -18.32 2.42 15.38
C ALA A 120 -19.08 1.14 14.99
N ALA A 121 -19.16 0.83 13.70
CA ALA A 121 -19.81 -0.38 13.20
C ALA A 121 -19.02 -1.68 13.49
N ILE A 122 -17.77 -1.60 13.96
CA ILE A 122 -16.95 -2.78 14.27
C ILE A 122 -17.44 -3.40 15.58
N PRO A 123 -17.94 -4.65 15.58
CA PRO A 123 -18.39 -5.34 16.79
C PRO A 123 -17.23 -5.56 17.76
N LEU A 124 -17.45 -5.35 19.07
CA LEU A 124 -16.43 -5.48 20.11
C LEU A 124 -16.64 -6.72 21.01
N ASP A 125 -17.56 -7.59 20.64
CA ASP A 125 -17.94 -8.82 21.36
C ASP A 125 -17.00 -10.01 21.08
N THR A 126 -16.12 -9.90 20.09
CA THR A 126 -15.18 -10.94 19.70
C THR A 126 -13.73 -10.45 19.72
N PRO A 127 -12.75 -11.35 19.96
CA PRO A 127 -11.33 -11.00 19.88
C PRO A 127 -10.93 -10.43 18.52
N ASN A 128 -11.53 -10.92 17.43
CA ASN A 128 -11.30 -10.38 16.08
C ASN A 128 -11.86 -8.96 15.93
N GLY A 129 -13.04 -8.68 16.45
CA GLY A 129 -13.62 -7.34 16.38
C GLY A 129 -12.83 -6.32 17.21
N ILE A 130 -12.40 -6.68 18.42
CA ILE A 130 -11.50 -5.83 19.24
C ILE A 130 -10.19 -5.55 18.50
N ARG A 131 -9.59 -6.57 17.86
CA ARG A 131 -8.42 -6.41 16.99
C ARG A 131 -8.68 -5.43 15.85
N ASP A 132 -9.77 -5.64 15.13
CA ASP A 132 -10.09 -4.84 13.95
C ASP A 132 -10.33 -3.38 14.31
N ARG A 133 -11.02 -3.12 15.43
CA ARG A 133 -11.20 -1.77 15.93
C ARG A 133 -9.86 -1.10 16.23
N ALA A 134 -8.94 -1.77 16.92
CA ALA A 134 -7.61 -1.25 17.20
C ALA A 134 -6.79 -1.03 15.92
N LEU A 135 -6.89 -1.94 14.96
CA LEU A 135 -6.18 -1.87 13.68
C LEU A 135 -6.64 -0.66 12.84
N PHE A 136 -7.95 -0.51 12.63
CA PHE A 136 -8.47 0.56 11.76
C PHE A 136 -8.38 1.93 12.42
N GLU A 137 -8.53 2.00 13.74
CA GLU A 137 -8.26 3.19 14.52
C GLU A 137 -6.79 3.64 14.35
N LEU A 138 -5.85 2.70 14.46
CA LEU A 138 -4.42 2.98 14.31
C LEU A 138 -4.06 3.39 12.85
N ILE A 139 -4.64 2.71 11.84
CA ILE A 139 -4.44 3.08 10.43
C ILE A 139 -4.90 4.51 10.16
N TYR A 140 -6.03 4.91 10.73
CA TYR A 140 -6.57 6.25 10.56
C TYR A 140 -5.77 7.28 11.35
N SER A 141 -5.54 7.08 12.66
CA SER A 141 -4.91 8.08 13.51
C SER A 141 -3.40 8.29 13.26
N ALA A 142 -2.72 7.30 12.70
CA ALA A 142 -1.30 7.38 12.38
C ALA A 142 -1.02 7.42 10.86
N GLY A 143 -2.04 7.40 10.03
CA GLY A 143 -1.92 7.42 8.58
C GLY A 143 -1.11 6.26 8.00
N LEU A 144 -1.19 5.05 8.59
CA LEU A 144 -0.41 3.88 8.17
C LEU A 144 -0.77 3.40 6.78
N ARG A 145 0.24 2.96 6.02
CA ARG A 145 -0.01 2.09 4.86
C ARG A 145 -0.42 0.70 5.35
N VAL A 146 -1.24 -0.01 4.58
CA VAL A 146 -1.62 -1.39 4.92
C VAL A 146 -0.42 -2.31 5.13
N SER A 147 0.66 -2.13 4.35
CA SER A 147 1.90 -2.90 4.52
C SER A 147 2.60 -2.58 5.84
N GLU A 148 2.59 -1.34 6.27
CA GLU A 148 3.17 -0.89 7.55
C GLU A 148 2.38 -1.47 8.73
N ALA A 149 1.05 -1.42 8.68
CA ALA A 149 0.20 -2.03 9.70
C ALA A 149 0.40 -3.56 9.80
N VAL A 150 0.60 -4.25 8.67
CA VAL A 150 0.90 -5.69 8.64
C VAL A 150 2.25 -5.99 9.28
N THR A 151 3.29 -5.20 8.97
CA THR A 151 4.66 -5.48 9.45
C THR A 151 4.92 -5.01 10.88
N LEU A 152 4.04 -4.19 11.45
CA LEU A 152 4.20 -3.62 12.78
C LEU A 152 4.43 -4.70 13.85
N SER A 153 5.45 -4.52 14.66
CA SER A 153 5.83 -5.40 15.75
C SER A 153 5.66 -4.71 17.11
N LEU A 154 5.57 -5.49 18.19
CA LEU A 154 5.35 -4.94 19.53
C LEU A 154 6.48 -3.99 19.96
N GLU A 155 7.71 -4.27 19.54
CA GLU A 155 8.91 -3.45 19.79
C GLU A 155 8.88 -2.08 19.05
N ASP A 156 8.00 -1.95 18.07
CA ASP A 156 7.84 -0.70 17.30
C ASP A 156 6.87 0.30 17.96
N ILE A 157 6.26 -0.07 19.11
CA ILE A 157 5.25 0.75 19.79
C ILE A 157 5.82 1.37 21.05
N PHE A 158 5.89 2.68 21.09
CA PHE A 158 6.32 3.48 22.25
C PHE A 158 5.06 4.09 22.90
N PHE A 159 4.43 3.34 23.81
CA PHE A 159 3.15 3.73 24.40
C PHE A 159 3.20 5.01 25.19
N ASN A 160 4.25 5.21 26.00
CA ASN A 160 4.36 6.40 26.84
C ASN A 160 4.42 7.70 26.03
N GLU A 161 5.09 7.64 24.89
CA GLU A 161 5.27 8.75 23.97
C GLU A 161 4.15 8.81 22.92
N ARG A 162 3.34 7.77 22.79
CA ARG A 162 2.35 7.57 21.70
C ARG A 162 2.98 7.64 20.31
N LEU A 163 4.10 6.98 20.13
CA LEU A 163 4.85 6.94 18.90
C LEU A 163 4.93 5.52 18.32
N LEU A 164 4.97 5.42 17.00
CA LEU A 164 5.22 4.18 16.27
C LEU A 164 6.49 4.34 15.42
N LYS A 165 7.34 3.33 15.44
CA LYS A 165 8.39 3.15 14.44
C LYS A 165 7.82 2.34 13.28
N VAL A 166 7.82 2.88 12.08
CA VAL A 166 7.28 2.21 10.89
C VAL A 166 8.33 2.04 9.81
N HIS A 167 8.34 0.86 9.19
CA HIS A 167 9.26 0.50 8.14
C HIS A 167 8.62 0.75 6.76
N GLY A 168 9.15 1.73 6.05
CA GLY A 168 8.67 2.15 4.73
C GLY A 168 9.32 1.41 3.56
N LYS A 169 9.00 1.85 2.34
CA LYS A 169 9.59 1.31 1.11
C LYS A 169 11.11 1.55 1.09
N GLY A 170 11.87 0.50 0.75
CA GLY A 170 13.33 0.56 0.64
C GLY A 170 14.07 0.54 1.98
N GLY A 171 13.45 0.01 3.05
CA GLY A 171 14.08 -0.12 4.37
C GLY A 171 14.18 1.20 5.17
N LYS A 172 13.55 2.28 4.68
CA LYS A 172 13.52 3.55 5.40
C LYS A 172 12.58 3.46 6.60
N GLU A 173 13.06 3.89 7.75
CA GLU A 173 12.28 3.99 8.99
C GLU A 173 11.82 5.42 9.21
N ARG A 174 10.68 5.57 9.88
CA ARG A 174 10.22 6.86 10.41
C ARG A 174 9.43 6.65 11.70
N ILE A 175 9.44 7.66 12.56
CA ILE A 175 8.62 7.72 13.76
C ILE A 175 7.37 8.53 13.43
N ILE A 176 6.20 8.04 13.85
CA ILE A 176 4.92 8.73 13.65
C ILE A 176 4.08 8.69 14.93
N PRO A 177 3.38 9.77 15.29
CA PRO A 177 2.49 9.79 16.43
C PRO A 177 1.18 9.07 16.12
N PHE A 178 0.47 8.63 17.18
CA PHE A 178 -0.90 8.15 17.12
C PHE A 178 -1.73 8.72 18.28
N GLY A 179 -3.04 8.88 18.04
CA GLY A 179 -3.95 9.57 18.97
C GLY A 179 -4.37 8.72 20.16
N THR A 180 -4.96 9.38 21.16
CA THR A 180 -5.42 8.78 22.43
C THR A 180 -6.47 7.68 22.22
N GLN A 181 -7.38 7.84 21.25
CA GLN A 181 -8.37 6.81 20.92
C GLN A 181 -7.69 5.53 20.41
N ALA A 182 -6.70 5.67 19.51
CA ALA A 182 -5.93 4.53 19.02
C ALA A 182 -5.13 3.87 20.14
N GLU A 183 -4.53 4.65 21.05
CA GLU A 183 -3.84 4.14 22.25
C GLU A 183 -4.78 3.29 23.10
N ALA A 184 -5.94 3.80 23.43
CA ALA A 184 -6.94 3.10 24.26
C ALA A 184 -7.38 1.77 23.59
N ARG A 185 -7.72 1.80 22.30
CA ARG A 185 -8.14 0.60 21.55
C ARG A 185 -7.02 -0.42 21.40
N LEU A 186 -5.81 0.04 21.11
CA LEU A 186 -4.62 -0.81 21.00
C LEU A 186 -4.27 -1.46 22.34
N SER A 187 -4.33 -0.70 23.44
CA SER A 187 -4.10 -1.21 24.79
C SER A 187 -5.10 -2.29 25.17
N ILE A 188 -6.40 -2.06 24.91
CA ILE A 188 -7.45 -3.07 25.15
C ILE A 188 -7.16 -4.33 24.32
N TYR A 189 -6.89 -4.18 23.02
CA TYR A 189 -6.58 -5.30 22.16
C TYR A 189 -5.39 -6.13 22.67
N LEU A 190 -4.28 -5.48 23.00
CA LEU A 190 -3.07 -6.16 23.44
C LEU A 190 -3.25 -6.88 24.77
N LYS A 191 -4.03 -6.33 25.69
CA LYS A 191 -4.27 -6.90 27.01
C LYS A 191 -5.34 -7.99 27.02
N THR A 192 -6.39 -7.89 26.21
CA THR A 192 -7.57 -8.76 26.31
C THR A 192 -7.72 -9.72 25.13
N ALA A 193 -7.66 -9.25 23.91
CA ALA A 193 -7.99 -10.03 22.72
C ALA A 193 -6.78 -10.73 22.09
N ARG A 194 -5.62 -10.05 22.03
CA ARG A 194 -4.42 -10.63 21.43
C ARG A 194 -3.96 -11.92 22.12
N PRO A 195 -3.95 -12.05 23.47
CA PRO A 195 -3.60 -13.32 24.13
C PRO A 195 -4.52 -14.47 23.75
N LEU A 196 -5.81 -14.19 23.47
CA LEU A 196 -6.79 -15.20 23.03
C LEU A 196 -6.56 -15.62 21.58
N LEU A 197 -6.05 -14.71 20.73
CA LEU A 197 -5.70 -15.02 19.33
C LEU A 197 -4.37 -15.75 19.21
N LEU A 198 -3.42 -15.54 20.13
CA LEU A 198 -2.12 -16.18 20.10
C LEU A 198 -2.23 -17.65 20.48
N LYS A 199 -2.13 -18.54 19.49
CA LYS A 199 -2.21 -20.00 19.69
C LYS A 199 -0.99 -20.55 20.43
N PRO A 200 -1.14 -21.59 21.27
CA PRO A 200 -0.01 -22.22 21.98
C PRO A 200 1.13 -22.65 21.06
N ALA A 201 0.80 -23.23 19.90
CA ALA A 201 1.78 -23.69 18.91
C ALA A 201 2.67 -22.56 18.32
N HIS A 202 2.28 -21.29 18.47
CA HIS A 202 3.02 -20.14 17.96
C HIS A 202 3.74 -19.33 19.04
N ARG A 203 3.63 -19.73 20.33
CA ARG A 203 4.22 -18.97 21.45
C ARG A 203 5.75 -18.90 21.40
N GLU A 204 6.39 -19.91 20.82
CA GLU A 204 7.86 -19.97 20.70
C GLU A 204 8.37 -19.31 19.38
N ASN A 205 7.48 -19.01 18.45
CA ASN A 205 7.85 -18.39 17.18
C ASN A 205 7.94 -16.86 17.34
N THR A 206 9.16 -16.35 17.46
CA THR A 206 9.42 -14.90 17.65
C THR A 206 8.84 -14.01 16.57
N LYS A 207 8.77 -14.49 15.30
CA LYS A 207 8.15 -13.73 14.21
C LYS A 207 6.63 -13.56 14.38
N THR A 208 5.98 -14.53 15.00
CA THR A 208 4.54 -14.49 15.29
C THR A 208 4.27 -13.79 16.61
N THR A 209 5.03 -14.08 17.65
CA THR A 209 4.87 -13.45 18.97
C THR A 209 5.18 -11.97 18.96
N GLY A 210 6.11 -11.52 18.11
CA GLY A 210 6.43 -10.09 17.89
C GLY A 210 5.38 -9.32 17.10
N ALA A 211 4.51 -9.98 16.31
CA ALA A 211 3.50 -9.28 15.51
C ALA A 211 2.44 -8.59 16.38
N VAL A 212 2.09 -7.33 16.06
CA VAL A 212 1.01 -6.65 16.75
C VAL A 212 -0.33 -7.30 16.42
N PHE A 213 -0.72 -7.33 15.16
CA PHE A 213 -2.03 -7.82 14.73
C PHE A 213 -1.98 -9.26 14.26
N LEU A 214 -2.76 -10.12 14.92
CA LEU A 214 -2.84 -11.55 14.64
C LEU A 214 -4.14 -11.91 13.92
N ASN A 215 -4.08 -12.92 13.06
CA ASN A 215 -5.26 -13.53 12.45
C ASN A 215 -5.88 -14.57 13.42
N HIS A 216 -6.97 -15.21 13.02
CA HIS A 216 -7.66 -16.24 13.83
C HIS A 216 -6.86 -17.55 14.00
N HIS A 217 -5.80 -17.74 13.21
CA HIS A 217 -4.87 -18.86 13.38
C HIS A 217 -3.73 -18.54 14.37
N GLY A 218 -3.63 -17.29 14.85
CA GLY A 218 -2.57 -16.83 15.74
C GLY A 218 -1.31 -16.37 15.02
N GLU A 219 -1.37 -16.19 13.70
CA GLU A 219 -0.27 -15.72 12.87
C GLU A 219 -0.43 -14.22 12.57
N ARG A 220 0.63 -13.59 12.04
CA ARG A 220 0.61 -12.20 11.57
C ARG A 220 -0.52 -11.98 10.56
N LEU A 221 -1.35 -10.96 10.77
CA LEU A 221 -2.44 -10.61 9.86
C LEU A 221 -1.87 -10.20 8.49
N THR A 222 -2.51 -10.64 7.41
CA THR A 222 -2.06 -10.37 6.03
C THR A 222 -2.80 -9.17 5.42
N ARG A 223 -2.23 -8.56 4.37
CA ARG A 223 -2.92 -7.49 3.61
C ARG A 223 -4.27 -7.93 3.07
N LYS A 224 -4.37 -9.18 2.58
CA LYS A 224 -5.64 -9.77 2.12
C LYS A 224 -6.64 -9.92 3.27
N GLY A 225 -6.14 -10.30 4.46
CA GLY A 225 -6.95 -10.38 5.68
C GLY A 225 -7.53 -9.01 6.07
N ILE A 226 -6.70 -7.96 6.10
CA ILE A 226 -7.16 -6.59 6.40
C ILE A 226 -8.20 -6.12 5.38
N TRP A 227 -7.97 -6.37 4.08
CA TRP A 227 -8.91 -6.01 3.04
C TRP A 227 -10.27 -6.70 3.21
N LYS A 228 -10.28 -8.01 3.50
CA LYS A 228 -11.52 -8.77 3.77
C LYS A 228 -12.28 -8.19 4.97
N ARG A 229 -11.57 -7.86 6.06
CA ARG A 229 -12.20 -7.24 7.25
C ARG A 229 -12.79 -5.88 6.92
N LEU A 230 -12.10 -5.05 6.13
CA LEU A 230 -12.67 -3.77 5.70
C LEU A 230 -13.98 -3.95 4.93
N GLN A 231 -14.06 -4.90 4.00
CA GLN A 231 -15.29 -5.16 3.26
C GLN A 231 -16.47 -5.53 4.17
N GLU A 232 -16.22 -6.35 5.19
CA GLU A 232 -17.25 -6.70 6.16
C GLU A 232 -17.70 -5.47 6.96
N ILE A 233 -16.77 -4.58 7.33
CA ILE A 233 -17.07 -3.33 8.04
C ILE A 233 -17.83 -2.35 7.14
N GLU A 234 -17.49 -2.26 5.86
CA GLU A 234 -18.24 -1.47 4.86
C GLU A 234 -19.71 -1.90 4.80
N GLN A 235 -19.97 -3.21 4.78
CA GLN A 235 -21.33 -3.76 4.76
C GLN A 235 -22.09 -3.39 6.05
N LEU A 236 -21.45 -3.46 7.21
CA LEU A 236 -22.06 -3.13 8.50
C LEU A 236 -22.32 -1.63 8.66
N SER A 237 -21.40 -0.80 8.21
CA SER A 237 -21.48 0.66 8.38
C SER A 237 -22.27 1.36 7.28
N GLY A 238 -22.40 0.76 6.11
CA GLY A 238 -22.90 1.41 4.89
C GLY A 238 -21.93 2.47 4.32
N VAL A 239 -20.69 2.55 4.80
CA VAL A 239 -19.67 3.48 4.33
C VAL A 239 -18.71 2.74 3.39
N THR A 240 -18.79 3.03 2.09
CA THR A 240 -17.86 2.43 1.11
C THR A 240 -16.52 3.17 1.09
N THR A 241 -15.43 2.45 1.29
CA THR A 241 -14.08 3.04 1.38
C THR A 241 -12.99 2.05 0.94
N LYS A 242 -11.77 2.51 0.90
CA LYS A 242 -10.56 1.68 0.70
C LYS A 242 -9.57 2.00 1.82
N ILE A 243 -8.70 1.05 2.17
CA ILE A 243 -7.70 1.29 3.23
C ILE A 243 -6.85 2.53 2.93
N HIS A 244 -6.51 2.76 1.65
CA HIS A 244 -5.79 3.99 1.25
C HIS A 244 -6.61 5.26 1.43
N THR A 245 -7.93 5.17 1.39
CA THR A 245 -8.82 6.32 1.65
C THR A 245 -8.75 6.75 3.11
N LEU A 246 -8.67 5.82 4.08
CA LEU A 246 -8.46 6.16 5.49
C LEU A 246 -7.19 6.98 5.70
N ARG A 247 -6.09 6.54 5.09
CA ARG A 247 -4.83 7.31 5.13
C ARG A 247 -4.94 8.65 4.40
N HIS A 248 -5.68 8.72 3.30
CA HIS A 248 -5.94 9.99 2.62
C HIS A 248 -6.78 10.93 3.48
N SER A 249 -7.81 10.40 4.16
CA SER A 249 -8.63 11.15 5.12
C SER A 249 -7.78 11.70 6.28
N TYR A 250 -6.88 10.89 6.85
CA TYR A 250 -5.90 11.36 7.83
C TYR A 250 -5.14 12.61 7.34
N ALA A 251 -4.56 12.53 6.12
CA ALA A 251 -3.83 13.66 5.55
C ALA A 251 -4.70 14.90 5.36
N THR A 252 -5.91 14.71 4.82
CA THR A 252 -6.87 15.79 4.56
C THR A 252 -7.32 16.44 5.86
N HIS A 253 -7.58 15.64 6.89
CA HIS A 253 -8.04 16.14 8.20
C HIS A 253 -6.93 16.89 8.94
N LEU A 254 -5.68 16.44 8.86
CA LEU A 254 -4.54 17.19 9.41
C LEU A 254 -4.40 18.57 8.74
N LEU A 255 -4.48 18.61 7.39
CA LEU A 255 -4.43 19.88 6.64
C LEU A 255 -5.60 20.80 7.02
N ALA A 256 -6.81 20.26 7.13
CA ALA A 256 -7.98 21.00 7.59
C ALA A 256 -7.85 21.50 9.04
N GLY A 257 -7.11 20.76 9.87
CA GLY A 257 -6.76 21.14 11.25
C GLY A 257 -5.67 22.21 11.36
N GLY A 258 -5.10 22.64 10.23
CA GLY A 258 -4.09 23.69 10.15
C GLY A 258 -2.64 23.19 10.05
N ALA A 259 -2.41 21.87 9.93
CA ALA A 259 -1.07 21.35 9.69
C ALA A 259 -0.58 21.79 8.30
N ASP A 260 0.69 22.17 8.21
CA ASP A 260 1.29 22.50 6.93
C ASP A 260 1.52 21.24 6.05
N LEU A 261 1.55 21.45 4.73
CA LEU A 261 1.68 20.37 3.76
C LEU A 261 2.98 19.57 3.93
N ARG A 262 4.08 20.23 4.30
CA ARG A 262 5.40 19.61 4.46
C ARG A 262 5.41 18.68 5.67
N SER A 263 4.83 19.10 6.79
CA SER A 263 4.64 18.27 7.99
C SER A 263 3.82 17.02 7.68
N VAL A 264 2.70 17.17 6.97
CA VAL A 264 1.87 16.04 6.54
C VAL A 264 2.63 15.10 5.60
N GLN A 265 3.44 15.61 4.66
CA GLN A 265 4.28 14.79 3.79
C GLN A 265 5.34 14.00 4.58
N CYS A 266 5.95 14.59 5.60
CA CYS A 266 6.91 13.92 6.50
C CYS A 266 6.23 12.76 7.24
N LEU A 267 5.09 13.00 7.89
CA LEU A 267 4.31 11.96 8.59
C LEU A 267 3.93 10.80 7.66
N LEU A 268 3.54 11.12 6.44
CA LEU A 268 3.18 10.12 5.46
C LEU A 268 4.40 9.39 4.85
N GLY A 269 5.61 9.90 4.98
CA GLY A 269 6.81 9.30 4.39
C GLY A 269 6.75 9.29 2.86
N HIS A 270 6.47 10.44 2.24
CA HIS A 270 6.55 10.61 0.80
C HIS A 270 8.01 10.77 0.40
N ALA A 271 8.51 9.95 -0.53
CA ALA A 271 9.92 9.72 -0.85
C ALA A 271 10.65 10.87 -1.58
N SER A 272 10.12 12.05 -1.64
CA SER A 272 10.63 13.13 -2.50
C SER A 272 11.16 14.37 -1.75
N ILE A 273 11.81 14.21 -0.61
CA ILE A 273 12.75 15.21 -0.10
C ILE A 273 13.64 14.51 0.92
N ALA A 274 14.96 14.78 0.89
CA ALA A 274 16.02 14.19 1.68
C ALA A 274 15.64 13.96 3.16
N THR A 275 15.42 12.71 3.53
CA THR A 275 14.59 12.32 4.68
C THR A 275 15.33 12.24 6.00
N THR A 276 16.63 12.53 6.04
CA THR A 276 17.44 12.34 7.26
C THR A 276 17.91 13.64 7.91
N GLN A 277 17.86 14.76 7.21
CA GLN A 277 18.30 16.06 7.74
C GLN A 277 17.17 16.97 8.23
N ILE A 278 15.90 16.60 8.04
CA ILE A 278 14.74 17.46 8.33
C ILE A 278 14.25 17.29 9.78
N TYR A 279 14.54 16.15 10.41
CA TYR A 279 14.18 15.93 11.82
C TYR A 279 14.95 16.81 12.81
N THR A 280 16.01 17.51 12.37
CA THR A 280 16.79 18.41 13.22
C THR A 280 16.32 19.87 13.21
N HIS A 281 15.31 20.24 12.39
CA HIS A 281 14.89 21.64 12.26
C HIS A 281 13.38 21.91 12.26
N ILE A 282 12.52 20.87 12.26
CA ILE A 282 11.12 21.03 12.66
C ILE A 282 11.13 20.60 14.12
N GLU A 283 10.84 21.52 15.03
CA GLU A 283 10.68 21.15 16.43
C GLU A 283 9.58 20.10 16.49
N ASP A 284 9.90 18.87 16.92
CA ASP A 284 8.96 17.73 17.03
C ASP A 284 7.67 18.12 17.79
N LYS A 285 7.73 19.14 18.61
CA LYS A 285 6.64 19.72 19.39
C LYS A 285 5.49 20.27 18.55
N ASP A 286 5.78 20.90 17.40
CA ASP A 286 4.71 21.48 16.56
C ASP A 286 3.93 20.39 15.83
N LEU A 287 4.62 19.35 15.36
CA LEU A 287 4.02 18.22 14.68
C LEU A 287 3.11 17.40 15.60
N GLU A 288 3.59 17.15 16.82
CA GLU A 288 2.80 16.52 17.89
C GLU A 288 1.62 17.39 18.30
N ALA A 289 1.78 18.72 18.39
CA ALA A 289 0.72 19.62 18.77
C ALA A 289 -0.44 19.62 17.75
N TYR A 290 -0.14 19.64 16.45
CA TYR A 290 -1.17 19.51 15.40
C TYR A 290 -1.86 18.15 15.43
N HIS A 291 -1.10 17.07 15.63
CA HIS A 291 -1.64 15.74 15.74
C HIS A 291 -2.58 15.63 16.95
N ARG A 292 -2.12 16.07 18.12
CA ARG A 292 -2.92 16.08 19.37
C ARG A 292 -4.19 16.90 19.22
N LYS A 293 -4.11 18.09 18.64
CA LYS A 293 -5.28 18.96 18.43
C LYS A 293 -6.40 18.28 17.66
N PHE A 294 -6.07 17.36 16.74
CA PHE A 294 -7.05 16.70 15.89
C PHE A 294 -7.47 15.31 16.41
N PHE A 295 -6.53 14.52 16.93
CA PHE A 295 -6.75 13.12 17.30
C PHE A 295 -6.88 12.86 18.81
N ASP A 296 -6.62 13.85 19.68
CA ASP A 296 -6.80 13.77 21.13
C ASP A 296 -8.11 14.48 21.55
N LYS A 297 -9.24 14.02 21.00
CA LYS A 297 -10.58 14.46 21.41
C LYS A 297 -11.16 13.55 22.47
#